data_24f6d4ee1ef789a02dae0436e77b9f03
#
_entry.id   24f6d4ee1ef789a02dae0436e77b9f03
#
_cell.length_a   1.000
_cell.length_b   1.000
_cell.length_c   1.000
_cell.angle_alpha   90.00
_cell.angle_beta   90.00
_cell.angle_gamma   90.00
#
_symmetry.space_group_name_H-M   'P 1'
#
loop_
_entity.id
_entity.type
_entity.pdbx_description
1 polymer ?
#
loop_
_entity_poly.entity_id
_entity_poly.type
_entity_poly.pdbx_seq_one_letter_code
_entity_poly.pdbx_strand_id
1 'polypeptide(L)'
;MHSPVIAASILSADMSKLGEDTKTVLEAGADFIHVDVMDNHYVPNLTFGPIIVKALRDFGITSTLDVHLMIDPVDRIIPEFAKAGADYITFHPEASENVENTLNLIRECKCKPGLVFNPTTSLDILEHTLDKIDIVLLMSVNPGFGGQSFIKSVFDKL
;
A
#
# COMPACT_ATOMS: atom_id res chain seq x y z
N MET A 1 -12.25 13.21 19.20
CA MET A 1 -12.33 12.03 18.30
C MET A 1 -11.74 12.46 16.97
N HIS A 2 -10.73 11.77 16.47
CA HIS A 2 -10.22 12.02 15.14
C HIS A 2 -11.23 11.47 14.13
N SER A 3 -11.52 12.24 13.07
CA SER A 3 -12.32 11.73 11.95
C SER A 3 -11.57 10.60 11.25
N PRO A 4 -12.26 9.55 10.77
CA PRO A 4 -11.60 8.52 9.99
C PRO A 4 -11.00 9.13 8.70
N VAL A 5 -9.87 8.62 8.30
CA VAL A 5 -9.20 8.96 7.03
C VAL A 5 -9.61 7.93 5.98
N ILE A 6 -9.99 8.38 4.79
CA ILE A 6 -10.40 7.52 3.68
C ILE A 6 -9.25 7.42 2.68
N ALA A 7 -8.67 6.23 2.54
CA ALA A 7 -7.69 5.89 1.51
C ALA A 7 -8.41 5.15 0.36
N ALA A 8 -8.60 5.83 -0.78
CA ALA A 8 -9.30 5.24 -1.92
C ALA A 8 -8.35 4.47 -2.83
N SER A 9 -8.61 3.17 -3.04
CA SER A 9 -7.85 2.36 -3.99
C SER A 9 -8.19 2.70 -5.43
N ILE A 10 -7.15 2.89 -6.24
CA ILE A 10 -7.27 3.09 -7.69
C ILE A 10 -7.25 1.78 -8.49
N LEU A 11 -7.25 0.63 -7.83
CA LEU A 11 -7.23 -0.67 -8.50
C LEU A 11 -8.40 -0.86 -9.48
N SER A 12 -9.56 -0.27 -9.19
CA SER A 12 -10.77 -0.36 -10.00
C SER A 12 -11.04 0.88 -10.87
N ALA A 13 -10.09 1.82 -10.95
CA ALA A 13 -10.22 3.01 -11.79
C ALA A 13 -10.12 2.67 -13.28
N ASP A 14 -10.61 3.55 -14.14
CA ASP A 14 -10.36 3.48 -15.58
C ASP A 14 -8.90 3.87 -15.86
N MET A 15 -8.07 2.89 -16.20
CA MET A 15 -6.63 3.11 -16.46
C MET A 15 -6.37 4.08 -17.61
N SER A 16 -7.32 4.24 -18.55
CA SER A 16 -7.22 5.22 -19.64
C SER A 16 -7.41 6.67 -19.18
N LYS A 17 -7.96 6.86 -17.96
CA LYS A 17 -8.30 8.16 -17.35
C LYS A 17 -7.85 8.24 -15.89
N LEU A 18 -6.82 7.49 -15.53
CA LEU A 18 -6.43 7.28 -14.14
C LEU A 18 -6.24 8.59 -13.36
N GLY A 19 -5.61 9.61 -13.95
CA GLY A 19 -5.42 10.91 -13.32
C GLY A 19 -6.74 11.63 -13.04
N GLU A 20 -7.69 11.59 -13.99
CA GLU A 20 -9.02 12.20 -13.85
C GLU A 20 -9.85 11.48 -12.79
N ASP A 21 -9.87 10.14 -12.80
CA ASP A 21 -10.58 9.33 -11.82
C ASP A 21 -10.01 9.54 -10.41
N THR A 22 -8.68 9.59 -10.29
CA THR A 22 -8.00 9.89 -9.02
C THR A 22 -8.36 11.25 -8.48
N LYS A 23 -8.39 12.28 -9.34
CA LYS A 23 -8.80 13.62 -8.96
C LYS A 23 -10.27 13.64 -8.52
N THR A 24 -11.15 12.96 -9.24
CA THR A 24 -12.57 12.89 -8.93
C THR A 24 -12.83 12.28 -7.55
N VAL A 25 -12.15 11.19 -7.21
CA VAL A 25 -12.34 10.55 -5.89
C VAL A 25 -11.80 11.40 -4.75
N LEU A 26 -10.74 12.16 -4.97
CA LEU A 26 -10.23 13.13 -4.00
C LEU A 26 -11.20 14.30 -3.79
N GLU A 27 -11.77 14.84 -4.87
CA GLU A 27 -12.80 15.88 -4.81
C GLU A 27 -14.09 15.39 -4.13
N ALA A 28 -14.37 14.08 -4.19
CA ALA A 28 -15.48 13.46 -3.49
C ALA A 28 -15.24 13.22 -1.98
N GLY A 29 -14.00 13.48 -1.49
CA GLY A 29 -13.68 13.46 -0.07
C GLY A 29 -12.73 12.35 0.38
N ALA A 30 -12.05 11.65 -0.54
CA ALA A 30 -10.94 10.78 -0.17
C ALA A 30 -9.74 11.63 0.30
N ASP A 31 -9.06 11.19 1.35
CA ASP A 31 -7.91 11.86 1.92
C ASP A 31 -6.59 11.37 1.29
N PHE A 32 -6.49 10.06 1.05
CA PHE A 32 -5.34 9.38 0.48
C PHE A 32 -5.73 8.62 -0.79
N ILE A 33 -4.75 8.34 -1.61
CA ILE A 33 -4.87 7.39 -2.72
C ILE A 33 -4.07 6.14 -2.38
N HIS A 34 -4.74 4.99 -2.44
CA HIS A 34 -4.15 3.69 -2.21
C HIS A 34 -3.80 3.01 -3.54
N VAL A 35 -2.53 2.59 -3.68
CA VAL A 35 -1.99 2.02 -4.91
C VAL A 35 -1.62 0.56 -4.66
N ASP A 36 -2.46 -0.37 -5.10
CA ASP A 36 -2.28 -1.82 -4.96
C ASP A 36 -1.33 -2.36 -6.02
N VAL A 37 -0.07 -2.60 -5.66
CA VAL A 37 0.97 -3.08 -6.57
C VAL A 37 1.14 -4.59 -6.45
N MET A 38 0.98 -5.28 -7.57
CA MET A 38 1.02 -6.75 -7.67
C MET A 38 1.99 -7.19 -8.77
N ASP A 39 2.79 -8.23 -8.50
CA ASP A 39 3.89 -8.68 -9.35
C ASP A 39 3.63 -10.00 -10.09
N ASN A 40 2.46 -10.60 -9.92
CA ASN A 40 2.12 -11.94 -10.41
C ASN A 40 3.03 -13.06 -9.85
N HIS A 41 3.66 -12.81 -8.70
CA HIS A 41 4.45 -13.80 -7.96
C HIS A 41 3.94 -13.94 -6.52
N TYR A 42 3.90 -12.84 -5.75
CA TYR A 42 3.30 -12.83 -4.41
C TYR A 42 1.78 -13.11 -4.45
N VAL A 43 1.09 -12.54 -5.45
CA VAL A 43 -0.33 -12.78 -5.75
C VAL A 43 -0.52 -13.10 -7.23
N PRO A 44 -1.56 -13.88 -7.63
CA PRO A 44 -1.79 -14.27 -9.02
C PRO A 44 -2.45 -13.15 -9.85
N ASN A 45 -1.92 -11.94 -9.77
CA ASN A 45 -2.36 -10.76 -10.53
C ASN A 45 -1.17 -9.82 -10.75
N LEU A 46 -1.22 -9.03 -11.81
CA LEU A 46 -0.23 -8.01 -12.16
C LEU A 46 -0.94 -6.67 -12.35
N THR A 47 -0.45 -5.61 -11.68
CA THR A 47 -1.14 -4.32 -11.73
C THR A 47 -0.21 -3.18 -12.11
N PHE A 48 0.39 -2.50 -11.14
CA PHE A 48 1.06 -1.23 -11.30
C PHE A 48 2.57 -1.35 -11.09
N GLY A 49 3.30 -0.45 -11.71
CA GLY A 49 4.71 -0.20 -11.41
C GLY A 49 4.94 1.25 -10.98
N PRO A 50 6.19 1.63 -10.64
CA PRO A 50 6.55 3.00 -10.25
C PRO A 50 6.13 4.07 -11.27
N ILE A 51 6.03 3.70 -12.56
CA ILE A 51 5.59 4.59 -13.64
C ILE A 51 4.18 5.15 -13.40
N ILE A 52 3.31 4.40 -12.75
CA ILE A 52 1.93 4.85 -12.44
C ILE A 52 1.96 5.90 -11.33
N VAL A 53 2.72 5.67 -10.26
CA VAL A 53 2.91 6.65 -9.19
C VAL A 53 3.49 7.96 -9.74
N LYS A 54 4.51 7.85 -10.59
CA LYS A 54 5.08 9.01 -11.27
C LYS A 54 4.05 9.72 -12.16
N ALA A 55 3.26 8.99 -12.94
CA ALA A 55 2.24 9.58 -13.82
C ALA A 55 1.17 10.35 -13.03
N LEU A 56 0.75 9.85 -11.86
CA LEU A 56 -0.16 10.57 -10.97
C LEU A 56 0.46 11.87 -10.47
N ARG A 57 1.73 11.86 -10.07
CA ARG A 57 2.46 13.08 -9.67
C ARG A 57 2.59 14.09 -10.82
N ASP A 58 2.96 13.62 -12.00
CA ASP A 58 3.07 14.45 -13.21
C ASP A 58 1.71 15.03 -13.63
N PHE A 59 0.61 14.33 -13.39
CA PHE A 59 -0.77 14.81 -13.62
C PHE A 59 -1.18 15.91 -12.62
N GLY A 60 -0.47 16.05 -11.50
CA GLY A 60 -0.73 17.07 -10.47
C GLY A 60 -1.42 16.55 -9.22
N ILE A 61 -1.46 15.25 -8.99
CA ILE A 61 -1.94 14.68 -7.72
C ILE A 61 -0.92 14.98 -6.63
N THR A 62 -1.30 15.80 -5.65
CA THR A 62 -0.47 16.21 -4.50
C THR A 62 -0.87 15.52 -3.20
N SER A 63 -2.02 14.85 -3.16
CA SER A 63 -2.46 14.09 -2.00
C SER A 63 -1.51 12.94 -1.67
N THR A 64 -1.60 12.41 -0.46
CA THR A 64 -0.82 11.26 0.00
C THR A 64 -1.05 10.05 -0.90
N LEU A 65 0.04 9.47 -1.42
CA LEU A 65 0.04 8.20 -2.13
C LEU A 65 0.57 7.11 -1.20
N ASP A 66 -0.31 6.20 -0.82
CA ASP A 66 -0.05 5.03 -0.01
C ASP A 66 0.14 3.82 -0.92
N VAL A 67 1.38 3.38 -1.07
CA VAL A 67 1.77 2.30 -1.99
C VAL A 67 1.84 0.99 -1.22
N HIS A 68 0.93 0.07 -1.53
CA HIS A 68 0.88 -1.26 -0.97
C HIS A 68 1.56 -2.27 -1.90
N LEU A 69 2.68 -2.83 -1.45
CA LEU A 69 3.49 -3.76 -2.23
C LEU A 69 3.11 -5.22 -1.94
N MET A 70 2.40 -5.82 -2.86
CA MET A 70 2.17 -7.27 -2.98
C MET A 70 3.20 -7.84 -3.95
N ILE A 71 4.48 -7.79 -3.54
CA ILE A 71 5.67 -8.13 -4.34
C ILE A 71 6.62 -8.98 -3.49
N ASP A 72 7.18 -10.02 -4.07
CA ASP A 72 8.17 -10.89 -3.45
C ASP A 72 9.33 -11.19 -4.44
N PRO A 73 10.60 -10.85 -4.09
CA PRO A 73 11.08 -10.11 -2.90
C PRO A 73 10.86 -8.60 -3.02
N VAL A 74 10.49 -7.95 -1.92
CA VAL A 74 10.01 -6.56 -1.93
C VAL A 74 11.12 -5.51 -2.01
N ASP A 75 12.30 -5.75 -1.44
CA ASP A 75 13.32 -4.71 -1.19
C ASP A 75 13.78 -3.98 -2.45
N ARG A 76 13.93 -4.69 -3.57
CA ARG A 76 14.52 -4.15 -4.81
C ARG A 76 13.72 -3.00 -5.41
N ILE A 77 12.39 -2.99 -5.24
CA ILE A 77 11.52 -2.04 -5.90
C ILE A 77 11.20 -0.81 -5.05
N ILE A 78 11.48 -0.86 -3.74
CA ILE A 78 11.19 0.23 -2.80
C ILE A 78 11.80 1.57 -3.25
N PRO A 79 13.10 1.66 -3.60
CA PRO A 79 13.69 2.93 -4.01
C PRO A 79 13.03 3.53 -5.25
N GLU A 80 12.55 2.70 -6.17
CA GLU A 80 11.91 3.16 -7.41
C GLU A 80 10.52 3.75 -7.13
N PHE A 81 9.73 3.17 -6.20
CA PHE A 81 8.46 3.74 -5.79
C PHE A 81 8.65 5.04 -5.01
N ALA A 82 9.63 5.10 -4.12
CA ALA A 82 9.97 6.31 -3.39
C ALA A 82 10.36 7.45 -4.35
N LYS A 83 11.25 7.17 -5.32
CA LYS A 83 11.65 8.13 -6.36
C LYS A 83 10.49 8.57 -7.25
N ALA A 84 9.51 7.70 -7.48
CA ALA A 84 8.30 8.00 -8.23
C ALA A 84 7.35 8.94 -7.48
N GLY A 85 7.49 9.06 -6.16
CA GLY A 85 6.72 9.98 -5.32
C GLY A 85 5.74 9.33 -4.36
N ALA A 86 5.98 8.08 -3.93
CA ALA A 86 5.25 7.46 -2.83
C ALA A 86 5.50 8.24 -1.52
N ASP A 87 4.47 8.39 -0.68
CA ASP A 87 4.57 8.95 0.67
C ASP A 87 4.65 7.84 1.72
N TYR A 88 3.79 6.82 1.59
CA TYR A 88 3.83 5.60 2.37
C TYR A 88 4.19 4.43 1.48
N ILE A 89 4.96 3.51 2.01
CA ILE A 89 5.23 2.21 1.40
C ILE A 89 4.96 1.15 2.43
N THR A 90 4.01 0.28 2.12
CA THR A 90 3.60 -0.84 2.97
C THR A 90 3.89 -2.16 2.27
N PHE A 91 4.27 -3.17 3.04
CA PHE A 91 4.61 -4.49 2.51
C PHE A 91 4.21 -5.60 3.48
N HIS A 92 4.11 -6.81 2.97
CA HIS A 92 3.83 -8.00 3.76
C HIS A 92 5.11 -8.53 4.40
N PRO A 93 5.15 -8.80 5.72
CA PRO A 93 6.36 -9.28 6.39
C PRO A 93 6.98 -10.51 5.74
N GLU A 94 6.17 -11.43 5.24
CA GLU A 94 6.59 -12.65 4.58
C GLU A 94 7.28 -12.45 3.22
N ALA A 95 7.16 -11.26 2.62
CA ALA A 95 7.80 -10.90 1.36
C ALA A 95 9.20 -10.26 1.55
N SER A 96 9.67 -10.21 2.78
CA SER A 96 10.98 -9.65 3.15
C SER A 96 11.84 -10.69 3.84
N GLU A 97 13.12 -10.77 3.48
CA GLU A 97 14.10 -11.61 4.18
C GLU A 97 14.45 -11.07 5.58
N ASN A 98 14.36 -9.75 5.77
CA ASN A 98 14.58 -9.08 7.05
C ASN A 98 13.73 -7.82 7.16
N VAL A 99 12.60 -7.95 7.85
CA VAL A 99 11.59 -6.88 7.98
C VAL A 99 12.18 -5.58 8.51
N GLU A 100 13.09 -5.64 9.50
CA GLU A 100 13.71 -4.45 10.07
C GLU A 100 14.56 -3.69 9.04
N ASN A 101 15.35 -4.42 8.25
CA ASN A 101 16.15 -3.81 7.18
C ASN A 101 15.25 -3.18 6.11
N THR A 102 14.15 -3.83 5.75
CA THR A 102 13.18 -3.30 4.78
C THR A 102 12.51 -2.02 5.29
N LEU A 103 12.10 -1.98 6.57
CA LEU A 103 11.54 -0.78 7.19
C LEU A 103 12.56 0.38 7.19
N ASN A 104 13.81 0.10 7.51
CA ASN A 104 14.88 1.09 7.47
C ASN A 104 15.12 1.60 6.03
N LEU A 105 15.14 0.71 5.04
CA LEU A 105 15.28 1.08 3.63
C LEU A 105 14.17 2.06 3.19
N ILE A 106 12.92 1.81 3.57
CA ILE A 106 11.81 2.71 3.27
C ILE A 106 12.03 4.09 3.91
N ARG A 107 12.49 4.15 5.17
CA ARG A 107 12.80 5.42 5.85
C ARG A 107 13.98 6.16 5.21
N GLU A 108 15.02 5.46 4.81
CA GLU A 108 16.17 6.02 4.09
C GLU A 108 15.74 6.65 2.77
N CYS A 109 14.76 6.03 2.09
CA CYS A 109 14.11 6.56 0.89
C CYS A 109 13.15 7.74 1.16
N LYS A 110 13.02 8.21 2.41
CA LYS A 110 12.14 9.32 2.84
C LYS A 110 10.65 9.03 2.74
N CYS A 111 10.27 7.77 2.68
CA CYS A 111 8.89 7.32 2.78
C CYS A 111 8.55 6.86 4.20
N LYS A 112 7.27 6.84 4.53
CA LYS A 112 6.75 6.30 5.78
C LYS A 112 6.52 4.80 5.63
N PRO A 113 7.16 3.95 6.45
CA PRO A 113 7.01 2.51 6.34
C PRO A 113 5.76 2.00 7.03
N GLY A 114 5.23 0.89 6.52
CA GLY A 114 4.16 0.15 7.18
C GLY A 114 4.17 -1.33 6.87
N LEU A 115 3.45 -2.08 7.69
CA LEU A 115 3.29 -3.53 7.55
C LEU A 115 1.85 -3.88 7.21
N VAL A 116 1.70 -4.86 6.32
CA VAL A 116 0.42 -5.39 5.87
C VAL A 116 0.25 -6.83 6.33
N PHE A 117 -0.88 -7.14 6.89
CA PHE A 117 -1.19 -8.47 7.41
C PHE A 117 -2.37 -9.09 6.68
N ASN A 118 -2.14 -10.25 6.08
CA ASN A 118 -3.22 -11.05 5.51
C ASN A 118 -4.19 -11.50 6.60
N PRO A 119 -5.42 -11.90 6.25
CA PRO A 119 -6.41 -12.34 7.25
C PRO A 119 -5.89 -13.44 8.19
N THR A 120 -5.00 -14.28 7.69
CA THR A 120 -4.43 -15.43 8.44
C THR A 120 -3.05 -15.18 9.04
N THR A 121 -2.38 -14.08 8.72
CA THR A 121 -1.03 -13.77 9.23
C THR A 121 -1.10 -13.29 10.68
N SER A 122 -0.23 -13.83 11.57
CA SER A 122 -0.11 -13.35 12.95
C SER A 122 0.39 -11.91 13.02
N LEU A 123 0.03 -11.22 14.10
CA LEU A 123 0.51 -9.87 14.41
C LEU A 123 1.76 -9.87 15.31
N ASP A 124 2.32 -11.02 15.67
CA ASP A 124 3.41 -11.15 16.67
C ASP A 124 4.62 -10.27 16.33
N ILE A 125 4.90 -10.07 15.05
CA ILE A 125 6.02 -9.23 14.60
C ILE A 125 5.86 -7.76 15.04
N LEU A 126 4.64 -7.29 15.30
CA LEU A 126 4.38 -5.93 15.77
C LEU A 126 5.01 -5.68 17.15
N GLU A 127 5.18 -6.70 18.01
CA GLU A 127 5.84 -6.56 19.30
C GLU A 127 7.25 -5.95 19.19
N HIS A 128 7.91 -6.15 18.04
CA HIS A 128 9.29 -5.70 17.79
C HIS A 128 9.43 -4.61 16.73
N THR A 129 8.31 -4.25 16.06
CA THR A 129 8.35 -3.31 14.92
C THR A 129 7.40 -2.13 15.05
N LEU A 130 6.53 -2.11 16.07
CA LEU A 130 5.50 -1.08 16.20
C LEU A 130 6.08 0.35 16.33
N ASP A 131 7.24 0.49 16.94
CA ASP A 131 7.96 1.77 17.08
C ASP A 131 8.69 2.20 15.78
N LYS A 132 8.75 1.31 14.78
CA LYS A 132 9.46 1.50 13.52
C LYS A 132 8.54 1.72 12.32
N ILE A 133 7.23 1.70 12.51
CA ILE A 133 6.22 1.82 11.45
C ILE A 133 5.30 3.01 11.68
N ASP A 134 4.75 3.54 10.62
CA ASP A 134 3.80 4.65 10.64
C ASP A 134 2.36 4.19 10.38
N ILE A 135 2.17 3.00 9.82
CA ILE A 135 0.86 2.44 9.49
C ILE A 135 0.88 0.92 9.59
N VAL A 136 -0.24 0.37 10.04
CA VAL A 136 -0.57 -1.07 9.97
C VAL A 136 -1.80 -1.23 9.10
N LEU A 137 -1.71 -2.06 8.07
CA LEU A 137 -2.83 -2.42 7.20
C LEU A 137 -3.29 -3.85 7.51
N LEU A 138 -4.52 -4.00 7.96
CA LEU A 138 -5.15 -5.29 8.15
C LEU A 138 -6.02 -5.63 6.94
N MET A 139 -5.63 -6.65 6.19
CA MET A 139 -6.40 -7.10 5.03
C MET A 139 -7.71 -7.74 5.47
N SER A 140 -8.82 -7.19 5.00
CA SER A 140 -10.16 -7.74 5.22
C SER A 140 -10.66 -8.61 4.07
N VAL A 141 -9.80 -8.84 3.09
CA VAL A 141 -9.97 -9.76 1.96
C VAL A 141 -8.62 -10.43 1.68
N ASN A 142 -8.60 -11.51 0.91
CA ASN A 142 -7.32 -12.05 0.43
C ASN A 142 -6.69 -11.10 -0.60
N PRO A 143 -5.37 -10.84 -0.54
CA PRO A 143 -4.73 -9.96 -1.50
C PRO A 143 -4.82 -10.51 -2.92
N GLY A 144 -4.85 -9.60 -3.93
CA GLY A 144 -4.79 -9.97 -5.35
C GLY A 144 -5.93 -9.43 -6.21
N PHE A 145 -7.15 -9.29 -5.69
CA PHE A 145 -8.30 -8.85 -6.48
C PHE A 145 -9.23 -7.94 -5.67
N GLY A 146 -9.88 -7.00 -6.36
CA GLY A 146 -10.96 -6.20 -5.78
C GLY A 146 -12.32 -6.93 -5.79
N GLY A 147 -13.34 -6.32 -5.16
CA GLY A 147 -14.74 -6.79 -5.21
C GLY A 147 -15.04 -8.05 -4.37
N GLN A 148 -14.16 -8.44 -3.48
CA GLN A 148 -14.32 -9.60 -2.61
C GLN A 148 -15.23 -9.31 -1.40
N SER A 149 -15.82 -10.36 -0.83
CA SER A 149 -16.60 -10.26 0.41
C SER A 149 -15.70 -10.05 1.61
N PHE A 150 -16.12 -9.18 2.52
CA PHE A 150 -15.41 -8.87 3.76
C PHE A 150 -15.22 -10.11 4.65
N ILE A 151 -14.01 -10.35 5.09
CA ILE A 151 -13.62 -11.45 6.00
C ILE A 151 -13.76 -10.95 7.45
N LYS A 152 -14.81 -11.41 8.15
CA LYS A 152 -15.17 -10.91 9.49
C LYS A 152 -14.13 -11.23 10.57
N SER A 153 -13.35 -12.31 10.43
CA SER A 153 -12.33 -12.68 11.42
C SER A 153 -11.21 -11.64 11.58
N VAL A 154 -11.12 -10.64 10.66
CA VAL A 154 -10.17 -9.53 10.83
C VAL A 154 -10.48 -8.70 12.08
N PHE A 155 -11.73 -8.66 12.55
CA PHE A 155 -12.09 -7.98 13.79
C PHE A 155 -11.42 -8.57 15.04
N ASP A 156 -11.01 -9.84 14.99
CA ASP A 156 -10.29 -10.48 16.10
C ASP A 156 -8.85 -9.97 16.24
N LYS A 157 -8.37 -9.16 15.26
CA LYS A 157 -7.05 -8.54 15.22
C LYS A 157 -7.04 -7.07 15.68
N LEU A 158 -8.21 -6.48 15.90
CA LEU A 158 -8.36 -5.10 16.37
C LEU A 158 -8.39 -5.05 17.89
#